data_4d3639430baa10bb998579b18fa95ce6
#
_entry.id   4d3639430baa10bb998579b18fa95ce6
#
_cell.length_a   1.000
_cell.length_b   1.000
_cell.length_c   1.000
_cell.angle_alpha   90.00
_cell.angle_beta   90.00
_cell.angle_gamma   90.00
#
_symmetry.space_group_name_H-M   'P 1'
#
loop_
_entity.id
_entity.type
_entity.pdbx_description
1 polymer ?
#
loop_
_entity_poly.entity_id
_entity_poly.type
_entity_poly.pdbx_seq_one_letter_code
_entity_poly.pdbx_strand_id
1 'polypeptide(L)'
;MLPEEKARIKIDKQLLDAGWNIVPRDEYIQNVPLAVKEAPMQGRKESDYLLFVDNKAIAVLEAKKEENPLGEEVAEQAEIYAKTPQNWYGTWYNCLVPLVYLANGKKILYKNMLTDPDGDYIELNEMHSPKKMLQLINKTSEYGALPRIEPKGLRDCQYDAEENFEKTIKQGYKKALAILATGSGKTYLACLAAYRLLNYTKTGRVLFLADRNNLARQAQTEFNLFDRTEKQQALKDLYTINRLTGPDKINGDIVISTIQKLFAVLTGQQIDNSNEDKEDEIGFNSDAKDEPEVELGNNLLLPPDFFQFIIVDECHRSIYGKWQSVLKYFKNAIILGLTATPTPEAYAFFNDNIIEKYTYDDSIVEGVNVPNRVYRIKTEQTEHGGAIEEGVTVIETNRDGEKTDTYIANKRTDYSETQLDRSVVSPEQIRMNLNEFKKSIYVDLFPEREVSWAYIPKTLIFAKDDHHATQIVNIAKEVFADEFENGTVPEKYVQKITYSAGDTDALIRDFRTDKEFRIAVTVTLVATGTDVKPLEVVFFMRDVNSDVLYTQMKGRGCRVINEDKLREVTPNADRKDCFYIVDAVGVTEHDKKIRNRRCRSGK
;
A
#
# COMPACT_ATOMS: atom_id res chain seq x y z
N MET A 1 59.24 3.75 -3.92
CA MET A 1 57.87 4.07 -3.52
C MET A 1 57.59 5.49 -3.96
N LEU A 2 56.62 5.67 -4.80
CA LEU A 2 56.25 6.98 -5.33
C LEU A 2 55.69 7.88 -4.21
N PRO A 3 55.87 9.22 -4.28
CA PRO A 3 55.36 10.14 -3.24
C PRO A 3 53.85 9.98 -2.95
N GLU A 4 53.09 9.63 -3.97
CA GLU A 4 51.63 9.38 -3.86
C GLU A 4 51.29 8.11 -3.08
N GLU A 5 52.05 7.02 -3.27
CA GLU A 5 51.93 5.78 -2.50
C GLU A 5 52.22 6.00 -1.02
N LYS A 6 53.17 6.87 -0.69
CA LYS A 6 53.48 7.21 0.70
C LYS A 6 52.34 7.97 1.39
N ALA A 7 51.69 8.89 0.66
CA ALA A 7 50.55 9.62 1.19
C ALA A 7 49.36 8.67 1.42
N ARG A 8 49.06 7.78 0.46
CA ARG A 8 47.99 6.78 0.57
C ARG A 8 48.20 5.81 1.75
N ILE A 9 49.42 5.36 2.02
CA ILE A 9 49.70 4.51 3.18
C ILE A 9 49.39 5.24 4.49
N LYS A 10 49.68 6.54 4.59
CA LYS A 10 49.36 7.34 5.78
C LYS A 10 47.84 7.55 5.93
N ILE A 11 47.16 7.81 4.82
CA ILE A 11 45.68 7.95 4.80
C ILE A 11 45.00 6.63 5.15
N ASP A 12 45.49 5.51 4.61
CA ASP A 12 45.03 4.18 5.00
C ASP A 12 45.15 3.94 6.50
N LYS A 13 46.28 4.30 7.09
CA LYS A 13 46.47 4.18 8.53
C LYS A 13 45.51 5.07 9.31
N GLN A 14 45.30 6.32 8.88
CA GLN A 14 44.35 7.23 9.52
C GLN A 14 42.90 6.70 9.47
N LEU A 15 42.53 6.08 8.37
CA LEU A 15 41.20 5.44 8.22
C LEU A 15 41.08 4.21 9.13
N LEU A 16 42.07 3.32 9.15
CA LEU A 16 42.09 2.15 10.02
C LEU A 16 42.05 2.53 11.51
N ASP A 17 42.84 3.52 11.92
CA ASP A 17 42.87 4.03 13.30
C ASP A 17 41.50 4.63 13.71
N ALA A 18 40.77 5.19 12.76
CA ALA A 18 39.41 5.71 12.96
C ALA A 18 38.30 4.64 12.93
N GLY A 19 38.65 3.37 12.67
CA GLY A 19 37.71 2.24 12.70
C GLY A 19 37.06 1.91 11.34
N TRP A 20 37.68 2.33 10.23
CA TRP A 20 37.23 1.97 8.88
C TRP A 20 37.90 0.69 8.40
N ASN A 21 37.18 -0.15 7.65
CA ASN A 21 37.73 -1.29 6.94
C ASN A 21 38.02 -0.87 5.50
N ILE A 22 39.27 -0.99 5.07
CA ILE A 22 39.67 -0.57 3.73
C ILE A 22 39.62 -1.77 2.81
N VAL A 23 38.90 -1.65 1.70
CA VAL A 23 38.71 -2.70 0.70
C VAL A 23 38.87 -2.15 -0.72
N PRO A 24 39.35 -2.95 -1.67
CA PRO A 24 39.26 -2.61 -3.10
C PRO A 24 37.78 -2.68 -3.54
N ARG A 25 37.48 -2.06 -4.68
CA ARG A 25 36.09 -1.94 -5.20
C ARG A 25 35.38 -3.25 -5.48
N ASP A 26 36.10 -4.33 -5.72
CA ASP A 26 35.61 -5.68 -6.01
C ASP A 26 35.40 -6.55 -4.76
N GLU A 27 35.82 -6.07 -3.60
CA GLU A 27 35.70 -6.76 -2.31
C GLU A 27 34.72 -6.07 -1.34
N TYR A 28 33.59 -5.56 -1.85
CA TYR A 28 32.60 -4.89 -1.00
C TYR A 28 31.96 -5.85 0.02
N ILE A 29 32.05 -5.48 1.30
CA ILE A 29 31.51 -6.25 2.43
C ILE A 29 30.30 -5.51 3.01
N GLN A 30 29.17 -6.19 3.15
CA GLN A 30 27.97 -5.59 3.71
C GLN A 30 28.00 -5.47 5.23
N ASN A 31 27.27 -4.48 5.75
CA ASN A 31 27.01 -4.26 7.18
C ASN A 31 28.24 -4.02 8.06
N VAL A 32 29.34 -3.57 7.46
CA VAL A 32 30.51 -3.08 8.18
C VAL A 32 30.88 -1.68 7.64
N PRO A 33 31.49 -0.80 8.46
CA PRO A 33 31.99 0.48 7.96
C PRO A 33 33.12 0.24 6.97
N LEU A 34 32.96 0.72 5.74
CA LEU A 34 33.93 0.51 4.65
C LEU A 34 34.49 1.83 4.11
N ALA A 35 35.78 1.82 3.77
CA ALA A 35 36.43 2.76 2.87
C ALA A 35 36.78 2.01 1.57
N VAL A 36 35.99 2.18 0.54
CA VAL A 36 36.20 1.52 -0.76
C VAL A 36 37.12 2.34 -1.61
N LYS A 37 38.26 1.74 -2.03
CA LYS A 37 39.25 2.38 -2.90
C LYS A 37 38.79 2.43 -4.34
N GLU A 38 39.10 3.53 -5.05
CA GLU A 38 38.87 3.71 -6.47
C GLU A 38 37.40 3.42 -6.85
N ALA A 39 36.49 3.96 -6.01
CA ALA A 39 35.08 3.72 -6.19
C ALA A 39 34.54 4.44 -7.43
N PRO A 40 33.80 3.74 -8.33
CA PRO A 40 33.24 4.34 -9.54
C PRO A 40 32.24 5.45 -9.20
N MET A 41 32.36 6.58 -9.91
CA MET A 41 31.43 7.71 -9.84
C MET A 41 30.75 7.90 -11.20
N GLN A 42 29.73 8.75 -11.29
CA GLN A 42 29.09 9.04 -12.57
C GLN A 42 30.10 9.68 -13.56
N GLY A 43 29.88 9.47 -14.87
CA GLY A 43 30.72 10.03 -15.92
C GLY A 43 32.06 9.32 -16.12
N ARG A 44 32.16 8.02 -15.75
CA ARG A 44 33.39 7.21 -15.85
C ARG A 44 34.56 7.76 -15.03
N LYS A 45 34.27 8.39 -13.91
CA LYS A 45 35.23 8.90 -12.95
C LYS A 45 35.36 7.94 -11.76
N GLU A 46 36.39 8.10 -10.97
CA GLU A 46 36.64 7.30 -9.76
C GLU A 46 37.06 8.25 -8.62
N SER A 47 36.49 8.05 -7.41
CA SER A 47 36.98 8.74 -6.19
C SER A 47 38.09 7.92 -5.58
N ASP A 48 39.08 8.56 -4.93
CA ASP A 48 40.14 7.84 -4.25
C ASP A 48 39.61 6.90 -3.17
N TYR A 49 38.64 7.38 -2.38
CA TYR A 49 37.89 6.56 -1.44
C TYR A 49 36.43 7.02 -1.38
N LEU A 50 35.53 6.05 -1.31
CA LEU A 50 34.13 6.27 -0.95
C LEU A 50 33.82 5.51 0.34
N LEU A 51 33.36 6.22 1.35
CA LEU A 51 33.12 5.66 2.68
C LEU A 51 31.65 5.29 2.84
N PHE A 52 31.40 4.09 3.39
CA PHE A 52 30.07 3.56 3.60
C PHE A 52 29.82 3.23 5.07
N VAL A 53 28.69 3.61 5.59
CA VAL A 53 28.15 3.17 6.88
C VAL A 53 26.76 2.60 6.64
N ASP A 54 26.48 1.44 7.21
CA ASP A 54 25.20 0.73 7.05
C ASP A 54 24.79 0.60 5.56
N ASN A 55 25.76 0.25 4.69
CA ASN A 55 25.62 0.09 3.23
C ASN A 55 25.26 1.38 2.46
N LYS A 56 25.37 2.55 3.07
CA LYS A 56 25.12 3.85 2.44
C LYS A 56 26.38 4.68 2.38
N ALA A 57 26.60 5.30 1.22
CA ALA A 57 27.70 6.24 1.03
C ALA A 57 27.50 7.47 1.93
N ILE A 58 28.49 7.72 2.81
CA ILE A 58 28.45 8.79 3.79
C ILE A 58 29.49 9.88 3.52
N ALA A 59 30.63 9.52 2.92
CA ALA A 59 31.68 10.47 2.63
C ALA A 59 32.45 10.12 1.37
N VAL A 60 32.85 11.15 0.62
CA VAL A 60 33.90 11.10 -0.41
C VAL A 60 35.21 11.56 0.22
N LEU A 61 36.32 10.86 -0.05
CA LEU A 61 37.64 11.30 0.34
C LEU A 61 38.56 11.30 -0.89
N GLU A 62 39.12 12.47 -1.19
CA GLU A 62 40.16 12.67 -2.21
C GLU A 62 41.55 12.76 -1.58
N ALA A 63 42.46 11.97 -2.12
CA ALA A 63 43.83 11.86 -1.63
C ALA A 63 44.80 12.58 -2.56
N LYS A 64 45.73 13.33 -2.00
CA LYS A 64 46.82 13.99 -2.75
C LYS A 64 48.17 13.66 -2.16
N LYS A 65 49.24 13.94 -2.92
CA LYS A 65 50.62 13.80 -2.44
C LYS A 65 50.87 14.72 -1.26
N GLU A 66 51.73 14.31 -0.36
CA GLU A 66 52.08 15.03 0.88
C GLU A 66 52.56 16.47 0.63
N GLU A 67 53.17 16.70 -0.53
CA GLU A 67 53.72 17.99 -0.95
C GLU A 67 52.69 18.88 -1.65
N ASN A 68 51.54 18.31 -2.07
CA ASN A 68 50.51 19.06 -2.80
C ASN A 68 49.57 19.76 -1.81
N PRO A 69 49.24 21.04 -2.06
CA PRO A 69 48.24 21.72 -1.28
C PRO A 69 46.85 21.10 -1.57
N LEU A 70 46.01 21.06 -0.55
CA LEU A 70 44.58 20.67 -0.66
C LEU A 70 43.78 21.92 -1.05
N GLY A 71 43.96 22.38 -2.29
CA GLY A 71 43.37 23.63 -2.81
C GLY A 71 42.02 23.45 -3.47
N GLU A 72 41.51 24.56 -4.04
CA GLU A 72 40.15 24.64 -4.64
C GLU A 72 39.89 23.59 -5.70
N GLU A 73 40.82 23.27 -6.59
CA GLU A 73 40.65 22.29 -7.65
C GLU A 73 40.33 20.87 -7.12
N VAL A 74 40.98 20.49 -6.02
CA VAL A 74 40.76 19.19 -5.35
C VAL A 74 39.40 19.22 -4.63
N ALA A 75 39.03 20.34 -4.04
CA ALA A 75 37.75 20.54 -3.37
C ALA A 75 36.59 20.45 -4.35
N GLU A 76 36.65 21.17 -5.46
CA GLU A 76 35.64 21.12 -6.52
C GLU A 76 35.44 19.69 -7.06
N GLN A 77 36.55 18.96 -7.28
CA GLN A 77 36.46 17.57 -7.75
C GLN A 77 35.73 16.69 -6.73
N ALA A 78 36.05 16.77 -5.46
CA ALA A 78 35.46 15.99 -4.39
C ALA A 78 33.96 16.34 -4.20
N GLU A 79 33.61 17.62 -4.29
CA GLU A 79 32.21 18.08 -4.21
C GLU A 79 31.36 17.64 -5.40
N ILE A 80 31.95 17.60 -6.62
CA ILE A 80 31.27 17.03 -7.79
C ILE A 80 30.98 15.55 -7.53
N TYR A 81 31.93 14.78 -7.00
CA TYR A 81 31.72 13.37 -6.67
C TYR A 81 30.64 13.19 -5.61
N ALA A 82 30.62 14.03 -4.58
CA ALA A 82 29.58 14.01 -3.57
C ALA A 82 28.16 14.24 -4.14
N LYS A 83 28.05 15.07 -5.18
CA LYS A 83 26.79 15.38 -5.88
C LYS A 83 26.43 14.38 -6.99
N THR A 84 27.38 13.55 -7.43
CA THR A 84 27.21 12.61 -8.55
C THR A 84 27.65 11.18 -8.21
N PRO A 85 27.17 10.58 -7.10
CA PRO A 85 27.42 9.17 -6.82
C PRO A 85 26.71 8.30 -7.88
N GLN A 86 27.16 7.05 -8.03
CA GLN A 86 26.46 6.10 -8.88
C GLN A 86 25.05 5.82 -8.33
N ASN A 87 24.09 5.65 -9.20
CA ASN A 87 22.68 5.44 -8.83
C ASN A 87 22.44 4.17 -7.99
N TRP A 88 23.32 3.16 -8.09
CA TRP A 88 23.22 1.93 -7.32
C TRP A 88 23.82 2.03 -5.91
N TYR A 89 24.55 3.11 -5.58
CA TYR A 89 24.94 3.35 -4.21
C TYR A 89 23.73 3.80 -3.39
N GLY A 90 23.52 3.19 -2.24
CA GLY A 90 22.65 3.78 -1.23
C GLY A 90 23.26 5.10 -0.75
N THR A 91 22.43 6.11 -0.53
CA THR A 91 22.84 7.39 0.05
C THR A 91 21.98 7.73 1.26
N TRP A 92 22.48 8.57 2.14
CA TRP A 92 21.72 9.03 3.31
C TRP A 92 20.73 10.14 2.98
N TYR A 93 20.93 10.83 1.87
CA TYR A 93 20.10 11.92 1.37
C TYR A 93 20.05 11.86 -0.15
N ASN A 94 18.94 12.05 -0.72
CA ASN A 94 18.58 12.00 -2.14
C ASN A 94 19.78 12.15 -3.10
N CYS A 95 20.43 11.05 -3.45
CA CYS A 95 21.60 10.96 -4.32
C CYS A 95 22.78 11.88 -3.93
N LEU A 96 22.86 12.33 -2.68
CA LEU A 96 23.96 13.15 -2.16
C LEU A 96 24.78 12.34 -1.16
N VAL A 97 26.11 12.35 -1.34
CA VAL A 97 27.06 11.92 -0.32
C VAL A 97 27.34 13.11 0.60
N PRO A 98 26.91 13.07 1.88
CA PRO A 98 26.78 14.28 2.69
C PRO A 98 28.10 14.90 3.16
N LEU A 99 29.19 14.13 3.23
CA LEU A 99 30.46 14.60 3.77
C LEU A 99 31.57 14.53 2.73
N VAL A 100 32.46 15.52 2.72
CA VAL A 100 33.63 15.57 1.83
C VAL A 100 34.90 15.72 2.67
N TYR A 101 35.88 14.89 2.33
CA TYR A 101 37.22 14.92 2.95
C TYR A 101 38.28 15.07 1.90
N LEU A 102 39.31 15.87 2.23
CA LEU A 102 40.52 16.00 1.44
C LEU A 102 41.67 15.63 2.35
N ALA A 103 42.57 14.76 1.90
CA ALA A 103 43.70 14.35 2.70
C ALA A 103 44.99 14.21 1.88
N ASN A 104 46.16 14.54 2.47
CA ASN A 104 47.45 14.32 1.86
C ASN A 104 48.41 13.54 2.79
N GLY A 105 47.87 12.90 3.81
CA GLY A 105 48.63 12.15 4.81
C GLY A 105 49.25 13.00 5.94
N LYS A 106 49.29 14.34 5.79
CA LYS A 106 49.67 15.28 6.86
C LYS A 106 48.49 16.08 7.37
N LYS A 107 47.66 16.56 6.44
CA LYS A 107 46.47 17.34 6.72
C LYS A 107 45.22 16.58 6.29
N ILE A 108 44.15 16.76 7.05
CA ILE A 108 42.81 16.29 6.74
C ILE A 108 41.90 17.51 6.79
N LEU A 109 41.21 17.79 5.67
CA LEU A 109 40.21 18.82 5.59
C LEU A 109 38.83 18.17 5.43
N TYR A 110 37.81 18.76 5.98
CA TYR A 110 36.46 18.24 6.04
C TYR A 110 35.41 19.32 5.76
N LYS A 111 34.35 18.95 5.06
CA LYS A 111 33.18 19.79 4.80
C LYS A 111 31.91 18.99 4.90
N ASN A 112 30.88 19.60 5.47
CA ASN A 112 29.54 19.01 5.54
C ASN A 112 28.62 19.67 4.51
N MET A 113 28.29 18.95 3.45
CA MET A 113 27.46 19.44 2.33
C MET A 113 25.99 19.66 2.70
N LEU A 114 25.53 19.18 3.87
CA LEU A 114 24.15 19.37 4.33
C LEU A 114 23.96 20.67 5.12
N THR A 115 24.94 20.99 5.98
CA THR A 115 24.82 22.12 6.92
C THR A 115 25.49 23.37 6.41
N ASP A 116 26.54 23.23 5.62
CA ASP A 116 27.32 24.35 5.09
C ASP A 116 27.92 24.02 3.71
N PRO A 117 27.09 23.92 2.67
CA PRO A 117 27.55 23.54 1.33
C PRO A 117 28.48 24.57 0.67
N ASP A 118 28.32 25.83 1.03
CA ASP A 118 29.10 26.96 0.47
C ASP A 118 30.23 27.46 1.42
N GLY A 119 30.36 26.83 2.59
CA GLY A 119 31.36 27.22 3.59
C GLY A 119 32.77 26.69 3.33
N ASP A 120 33.68 27.09 4.19
CA ASP A 120 35.09 26.68 4.13
C ASP A 120 35.31 25.25 4.67
N TYR A 121 36.37 24.63 4.21
CA TYR A 121 36.82 23.34 4.77
C TYR A 121 37.46 23.54 6.15
N ILE A 122 37.13 22.67 7.08
CA ILE A 122 37.64 22.66 8.45
C ILE A 122 38.82 21.67 8.55
N GLU A 123 39.93 22.10 9.07
CA GLU A 123 41.11 21.23 9.32
C GLU A 123 40.85 20.34 10.55
N LEU A 124 41.11 19.03 10.40
CA LEU A 124 40.97 18.03 11.44
C LEU A 124 42.30 17.50 11.90
N ASN A 125 42.40 17.19 13.20
CA ASN A 125 43.59 16.53 13.77
C ASN A 125 43.60 15.02 13.48
N GLU A 126 42.43 14.40 13.36
CA GLU A 126 42.27 12.97 13.11
C GLU A 126 41.05 12.71 12.21
N MET A 127 41.04 11.57 11.54
CA MET A 127 39.91 11.13 10.70
C MET A 127 38.71 10.81 11.57
N HIS A 128 37.51 11.25 11.13
CA HIS A 128 36.30 10.95 11.84
C HIS A 128 35.97 9.45 11.76
N SER A 129 35.58 8.89 12.90
CA SER A 129 35.03 7.51 12.96
C SER A 129 33.66 7.40 12.29
N PRO A 130 33.25 6.19 11.91
CA PRO A 130 31.90 5.95 11.36
C PRO A 130 30.78 6.52 12.24
N LYS A 131 30.85 6.32 13.55
CA LYS A 131 29.90 6.87 14.53
C LYS A 131 29.88 8.41 14.53
N LYS A 132 31.05 9.03 14.46
CA LYS A 132 31.16 10.50 14.41
C LYS A 132 30.58 11.05 13.11
N MET A 133 30.80 10.39 11.97
CA MET A 133 30.22 10.82 10.69
C MET A 133 28.70 10.75 10.70
N LEU A 134 28.10 9.70 11.27
CA LEU A 134 26.65 9.62 11.46
C LEU A 134 26.12 10.78 12.31
N GLN A 135 26.78 11.12 13.41
CA GLN A 135 26.39 12.26 14.25
C GLN A 135 26.43 13.59 13.49
N LEU A 136 27.44 13.78 12.63
CA LEU A 136 27.59 15.00 11.82
C LEU A 136 26.44 15.21 10.81
N ILE A 137 25.79 14.14 10.42
CA ILE A 137 24.61 14.18 9.55
C ILE A 137 23.31 13.95 10.32
N ASN A 138 23.32 14.09 11.64
CA ASN A 138 22.17 13.86 12.52
C ASN A 138 21.52 12.46 12.37
N LYS A 139 22.33 11.42 12.15
CA LYS A 139 21.89 10.03 12.05
C LYS A 139 22.41 9.21 13.22
N THR A 140 21.76 8.08 13.45
CA THR A 140 22.18 7.08 14.44
C THR A 140 22.05 5.68 13.85
N SER A 141 22.97 4.80 14.23
CA SER A 141 22.87 3.36 13.91
C SER A 141 21.95 2.61 14.88
N GLU A 142 21.41 3.28 15.89
CA GLU A 142 20.58 2.65 16.94
C GLU A 142 19.14 3.15 16.90
N TYR A 143 18.17 2.25 17.02
CA TYR A 143 16.75 2.60 17.12
C TYR A 143 16.39 3.34 18.43
N GLY A 144 17.27 3.30 19.43
CA GLY A 144 17.07 3.94 20.74
C GLY A 144 17.02 5.47 20.72
N ALA A 145 17.57 6.11 19.69
CA ALA A 145 17.71 7.58 19.63
C ALA A 145 16.65 8.28 18.75
N LEU A 146 15.52 7.62 18.48
CA LEU A 146 14.40 8.23 17.76
C LEU A 146 13.87 9.43 18.57
N PRO A 147 13.69 10.61 17.93
CA PRO A 147 13.11 11.77 18.60
C PRO A 147 11.64 11.54 18.94
N ARG A 148 11.14 12.30 19.92
CA ARG A 148 9.72 12.22 20.32
C ARG A 148 8.81 12.50 19.11
N ILE A 149 7.70 11.75 19.02
CA ILE A 149 6.67 11.97 18.01
C ILE A 149 5.84 13.18 18.42
N GLU A 150 5.65 14.11 17.49
CA GLU A 150 4.71 15.22 17.70
C GLU A 150 3.29 14.78 17.35
N PRO A 151 2.31 14.87 18.24
CA PRO A 151 0.94 14.39 17.97
C PRO A 151 0.18 15.29 16.99
N LYS A 152 0.54 16.57 16.86
CA LYS A 152 -0.20 17.53 16.03
C LYS A 152 -0.38 17.02 14.59
N GLY A 153 -1.64 16.89 14.14
CA GLY A 153 -1.99 16.43 12.79
C GLY A 153 -1.98 14.91 12.60
N LEU A 154 -1.75 14.12 13.65
CA LEU A 154 -2.02 12.69 13.71
C LEU A 154 -3.39 12.44 14.36
N ARG A 155 -4.03 11.36 13.96
CA ARG A 155 -5.12 10.77 14.73
C ARG A 155 -4.52 10.01 15.91
N ASP A 156 -5.27 9.87 17.00
CA ASP A 156 -4.78 9.18 18.19
C ASP A 156 -4.31 7.76 17.87
N CYS A 157 -5.08 7.00 17.09
CA CYS A 157 -4.69 5.65 16.65
C CYS A 157 -3.39 5.61 15.81
N GLN A 158 -3.08 6.67 15.07
CA GLN A 158 -1.82 6.75 14.29
C GLN A 158 -0.64 7.09 15.21
N TYR A 159 -0.86 7.98 16.15
CA TYR A 159 0.14 8.34 17.16
C TYR A 159 0.49 7.13 18.03
N ASP A 160 -0.51 6.44 18.56
CA ASP A 160 -0.34 5.29 19.45
C ASP A 160 0.32 4.12 18.70
N ALA A 161 -0.09 3.87 17.45
CA ALA A 161 0.53 2.86 16.61
C ALA A 161 2.01 3.13 16.37
N GLU A 162 2.38 4.36 16.00
CA GLU A 162 3.79 4.73 15.75
C GLU A 162 4.61 4.68 17.03
N GLU A 163 4.07 5.24 18.15
CA GLU A 163 4.76 5.21 19.44
C GLU A 163 5.02 3.79 19.93
N ASN A 164 4.03 2.90 19.84
CA ASN A 164 4.16 1.51 20.22
C ASN A 164 5.06 0.72 19.25
N PHE A 165 5.03 1.05 17.95
CA PHE A 165 5.95 0.49 16.98
C PHE A 165 7.42 0.82 17.35
N GLU A 166 7.71 2.09 17.61
CA GLU A 166 9.06 2.49 18.01
C GLU A 166 9.50 1.88 19.35
N LYS A 167 8.60 1.75 20.33
CA LYS A 167 8.88 1.01 21.56
C LYS A 167 9.24 -0.44 21.29
N THR A 168 8.48 -1.08 20.41
CA THR A 168 8.68 -2.47 20.01
C THR A 168 10.05 -2.72 19.39
N ILE A 169 10.46 -1.89 18.43
CA ILE A 169 11.77 -2.03 17.79
C ILE A 169 12.94 -1.70 18.72
N LYS A 170 12.77 -0.75 19.65
CA LYS A 170 13.74 -0.44 20.72
C LYS A 170 13.97 -1.64 21.63
N GLN A 171 12.96 -2.47 21.85
CA GLN A 171 13.05 -3.71 22.63
C GLN A 171 13.63 -4.89 21.84
N GLY A 172 13.96 -4.70 20.55
CA GLY A 172 14.58 -5.70 19.70
C GLY A 172 13.59 -6.61 18.94
N TYR A 173 12.28 -6.38 19.05
CA TYR A 173 11.31 -7.11 18.24
C TYR A 173 11.40 -6.71 16.78
N LYS A 174 11.32 -7.69 15.89
CA LYS A 174 11.42 -7.47 14.45
C LYS A 174 10.07 -7.50 13.72
N LYS A 175 9.00 -7.85 14.38
CA LYS A 175 7.67 -7.95 13.78
C LYS A 175 6.66 -7.22 14.65
N ALA A 176 5.81 -6.42 14.02
CA ALA A 176 4.74 -5.68 14.68
C ALA A 176 3.48 -5.65 13.79
N LEU A 177 2.31 -5.75 14.40
CA LEU A 177 1.02 -5.75 13.74
C LEU A 177 0.17 -4.57 14.22
N ALA A 178 -0.21 -3.68 13.29
CA ALA A 178 -1.21 -2.65 13.51
C ALA A 178 -2.55 -3.08 12.90
N ILE A 179 -3.57 -3.19 13.75
CA ILE A 179 -4.94 -3.53 13.34
C ILE A 179 -5.72 -2.21 13.30
N LEU A 180 -5.91 -1.67 12.12
CA LEU A 180 -6.49 -0.36 11.93
C LEU A 180 -7.68 -0.42 10.98
N ALA A 181 -8.82 0.09 11.40
CA ALA A 181 -10.05 0.14 10.60
C ALA A 181 -9.79 0.79 9.23
N THR A 182 -10.60 0.43 8.25
CA THR A 182 -10.57 1.08 6.94
C THR A 182 -10.84 2.58 7.11
N GLY A 183 -10.01 3.44 6.50
CA GLY A 183 -10.16 4.90 6.64
C GLY A 183 -9.38 5.55 7.78
N SER A 184 -8.76 4.79 8.67
CA SER A 184 -7.93 5.31 9.75
C SER A 184 -6.64 5.99 9.28
N GLY A 185 -6.23 5.81 8.01
CA GLY A 185 -4.99 6.35 7.44
C GLY A 185 -3.79 5.42 7.58
N LYS A 186 -3.98 4.11 7.36
CA LYS A 186 -2.90 3.09 7.36
C LYS A 186 -1.70 3.50 6.51
N THR A 187 -1.93 3.98 5.28
CA THR A 187 -0.84 4.39 4.38
C THR A 187 -0.11 5.62 4.91
N TYR A 188 -0.81 6.55 5.55
CA TYR A 188 -0.17 7.70 6.20
C TYR A 188 0.75 7.27 7.36
N LEU A 189 0.31 6.31 8.18
CA LEU A 189 1.16 5.71 9.21
C LEU A 189 2.39 5.03 8.59
N ALA A 190 2.21 4.31 7.47
CA ALA A 190 3.32 3.69 6.74
C ALA A 190 4.35 4.73 6.26
N CYS A 191 3.89 5.86 5.72
CA CYS A 191 4.77 6.96 5.32
C CYS A 191 5.53 7.55 6.51
N LEU A 192 4.85 7.74 7.65
CA LEU A 192 5.45 8.25 8.87
C LEU A 192 6.54 7.31 9.39
N ALA A 193 6.23 6.03 9.56
CA ALA A 193 7.19 5.02 10.01
C ALA A 193 8.40 4.92 9.08
N ALA A 194 8.17 4.90 7.76
CA ALA A 194 9.24 4.87 6.77
C ALA A 194 10.13 6.11 6.87
N TYR A 195 9.55 7.30 6.93
CA TYR A 195 10.29 8.55 7.09
C TYR A 195 11.12 8.53 8.38
N ARG A 196 10.52 8.19 9.51
CA ARG A 196 11.21 8.24 10.80
C ARG A 196 12.36 7.25 10.86
N LEU A 197 12.17 6.02 10.39
CA LEU A 197 13.28 5.05 10.36
C LEU A 197 14.38 5.47 9.36
N LEU A 198 14.03 5.92 8.16
CA LEU A 198 15.00 6.43 7.19
C LEU A 198 15.74 7.67 7.71
N ASN A 199 15.01 8.59 8.35
CA ASN A 199 15.59 9.86 8.77
C ASN A 199 16.47 9.78 10.01
N TYR A 200 16.10 8.95 11.00
CA TYR A 200 16.74 8.97 12.31
C TYR A 200 17.53 7.71 12.67
N THR A 201 17.46 6.63 11.86
CA THR A 201 18.07 5.36 12.20
C THR A 201 19.00 4.84 11.10
N LYS A 202 19.59 3.68 11.36
CA LYS A 202 20.39 2.94 10.37
C LYS A 202 19.61 2.36 9.20
N THR A 203 18.28 2.48 9.18
CA THR A 203 17.45 1.97 8.08
C THR A 203 17.88 2.59 6.77
N GLY A 204 18.33 1.75 5.85
CA GLY A 204 18.85 2.15 4.56
C GLY A 204 17.80 2.14 3.45
N ARG A 205 16.98 1.11 3.44
CA ARG A 205 15.95 0.91 2.42
C ARG A 205 14.69 0.38 3.05
N VAL A 206 13.57 0.91 2.57
CA VAL A 206 12.22 0.52 2.96
C VAL A 206 11.55 -0.17 1.78
N LEU A 207 10.88 -1.28 2.05
CA LEU A 207 9.98 -1.94 1.11
C LEU A 207 8.55 -1.75 1.58
N PHE A 208 7.68 -1.24 0.73
CA PHE A 208 6.24 -1.23 0.94
C PHE A 208 5.60 -2.27 0.01
N LEU A 209 4.96 -3.27 0.59
CA LEU A 209 4.24 -4.32 -0.12
C LEU A 209 2.74 -4.03 -0.11
N ALA A 210 2.19 -3.76 -1.27
CA ALA A 210 0.78 -3.64 -1.51
C ALA A 210 0.18 -5.00 -1.96
N ASP A 211 -1.09 -5.19 -1.67
CA ASP A 211 -1.82 -6.38 -2.12
C ASP A 211 -2.00 -6.42 -3.65
N ARG A 212 -2.20 -5.24 -4.28
CA ARG A 212 -2.51 -5.09 -5.71
C ARG A 212 -1.78 -3.91 -6.34
N ASN A 213 -1.70 -3.90 -7.68
CA ASN A 213 -1.01 -2.86 -8.43
C ASN A 213 -1.65 -1.48 -8.31
N ASN A 214 -2.99 -1.39 -8.28
CA ASN A 214 -3.70 -0.13 -8.06
C ASN A 214 -3.41 0.46 -6.68
N LEU A 215 -3.33 -0.38 -5.64
CA LEU A 215 -2.92 0.03 -4.29
C LEU A 215 -1.46 0.48 -4.24
N ALA A 216 -0.59 -0.20 -4.98
CA ALA A 216 0.81 0.21 -5.12
C ALA A 216 0.95 1.59 -5.80
N ARG A 217 0.13 1.89 -6.83
CA ARG A 217 0.07 3.22 -7.47
C ARG A 217 -0.42 4.29 -6.50
N GLN A 218 -1.50 4.00 -5.76
CA GLN A 218 -2.04 4.91 -4.75
C GLN A 218 -1.01 5.16 -3.63
N ALA A 219 -0.39 4.12 -3.10
CA ALA A 219 0.64 4.24 -2.09
C ALA A 219 1.81 5.09 -2.58
N GLN A 220 2.28 4.91 -3.82
CA GLN A 220 3.33 5.75 -4.39
C GLN A 220 2.94 7.23 -4.39
N THR A 221 1.69 7.55 -4.73
CA THR A 221 1.20 8.94 -4.70
C THR A 221 1.20 9.49 -3.27
N GLU A 222 0.74 8.71 -2.29
CA GLU A 222 0.72 9.13 -0.89
C GLU A 222 2.12 9.30 -0.31
N PHE A 223 3.05 8.38 -0.60
CA PHE A 223 4.46 8.51 -0.23
C PHE A 223 5.11 9.74 -0.86
N ASN A 224 4.83 10.02 -2.13
CA ASN A 224 5.36 11.21 -2.82
C ASN A 224 4.87 12.53 -2.21
N LEU A 225 3.61 12.56 -1.76
CA LEU A 225 2.97 13.77 -1.23
C LEU A 225 3.13 13.93 0.28
N PHE A 226 3.62 12.91 0.98
CA PHE A 226 3.83 12.98 2.42
C PHE A 226 4.85 14.06 2.78
N ASP A 227 4.43 15.07 3.54
CA ASP A 227 5.20 16.29 3.87
C ASP A 227 5.48 16.47 5.36
N ARG A 228 5.07 15.49 6.19
CA ARG A 228 5.33 15.52 7.63
C ARG A 228 6.78 15.18 7.95
N THR A 229 7.67 15.99 7.44
CA THR A 229 9.12 15.93 7.63
C THR A 229 9.59 17.11 8.48
N GLU A 230 10.79 17.05 9.04
CA GLU A 230 11.33 18.16 9.85
C GLU A 230 11.29 19.52 9.14
N LYS A 231 11.51 19.51 7.82
CA LYS A 231 11.54 20.71 6.99
C LYS A 231 10.22 20.98 6.26
N GLN A 232 9.17 20.21 6.54
CA GLN A 232 7.88 20.25 5.83
C GLN A 232 8.05 20.12 4.30
N GLN A 233 9.05 19.36 3.88
CA GLN A 233 9.31 19.02 2.48
C GLN A 233 8.63 17.69 2.13
N ALA A 234 8.19 17.54 0.89
CA ALA A 234 7.62 16.28 0.44
C ALA A 234 8.66 15.15 0.49
N LEU A 235 8.21 13.95 0.85
CA LEU A 235 9.12 12.81 1.04
C LEU A 235 9.92 12.47 -0.23
N LYS A 236 9.30 12.68 -1.42
CA LYS A 236 9.96 12.52 -2.73
C LYS A 236 11.16 13.47 -2.94
N ASP A 237 11.19 14.60 -2.24
CA ASP A 237 12.27 15.58 -2.36
C ASP A 237 13.46 15.22 -1.45
N LEU A 238 13.23 14.31 -0.48
CA LEU A 238 14.23 13.82 0.47
C LEU A 238 14.76 12.43 0.11
N TYR A 239 13.91 11.57 -0.49
CA TYR A 239 14.21 10.16 -0.76
C TYR A 239 13.75 9.73 -2.14
N THR A 240 14.49 8.81 -2.75
CA THR A 240 14.09 8.19 -4.01
C THR A 240 13.00 7.16 -3.77
N ILE A 241 11.79 7.41 -4.31
CA ILE A 241 10.61 6.56 -4.17
C ILE A 241 10.32 5.90 -5.51
N ASN A 242 10.54 4.60 -5.61
CA ASN A 242 10.34 3.83 -6.82
C ASN A 242 9.22 2.80 -6.67
N ARG A 243 8.38 2.68 -7.70
CA ARG A 243 7.49 1.52 -7.86
C ARG A 243 8.19 0.47 -8.72
N LEU A 244 8.20 -0.78 -8.26
CA LEU A 244 8.85 -1.88 -8.96
C LEU A 244 8.06 -2.25 -10.21
N THR A 245 8.51 -1.73 -11.36
CA THR A 245 7.98 -2.02 -12.70
C THR A 245 9.01 -2.72 -13.57
N GLY A 246 10.25 -2.78 -13.14
CA GLY A 246 11.37 -3.43 -13.79
C GLY A 246 12.55 -3.54 -12.83
N PRO A 247 13.58 -4.36 -13.16
CA PRO A 247 14.74 -4.55 -12.29
C PRO A 247 15.53 -3.26 -11.99
N ASP A 248 15.51 -2.29 -12.90
CA ASP A 248 16.10 -0.94 -12.74
C ASP A 248 15.43 -0.10 -11.64
N LYS A 249 14.17 -0.42 -11.28
CA LYS A 249 13.39 0.30 -10.26
C LYS A 249 13.56 -0.24 -8.83
N ILE A 250 14.39 -1.25 -8.65
CA ILE A 250 14.75 -1.79 -7.32
C ILE A 250 15.58 -0.79 -6.50
N ASN A 251 16.40 0.02 -7.16
CA ASN A 251 17.29 0.96 -6.51
C ASN A 251 16.56 2.24 -6.10
N GLY A 252 16.00 2.24 -4.89
CA GLY A 252 15.37 3.38 -4.25
C GLY A 252 15.52 3.30 -2.75
N ASP A 253 15.37 4.43 -2.06
CA ASP A 253 15.30 4.46 -0.60
C ASP A 253 13.99 3.85 -0.11
N ILE A 254 12.93 4.06 -0.89
CA ILE A 254 11.61 3.44 -0.69
C ILE A 254 11.22 2.73 -1.98
N VAL A 255 11.02 1.42 -1.91
CA VAL A 255 10.55 0.61 -3.03
C VAL A 255 9.13 0.14 -2.73
N ILE A 256 8.21 0.42 -3.65
CA ILE A 256 6.81 0.02 -3.56
C ILE A 256 6.57 -1.10 -4.57
N SER A 257 6.04 -2.23 -4.11
CA SER A 257 5.82 -3.40 -4.95
C SER A 257 4.57 -4.15 -4.53
N THR A 258 4.10 -5.05 -5.42
CA THR A 258 3.26 -6.17 -4.99
C THR A 258 4.15 -7.36 -4.64
N ILE A 259 3.62 -8.26 -3.82
CA ILE A 259 4.39 -9.44 -3.40
C ILE A 259 4.69 -10.37 -4.57
N GLN A 260 3.79 -10.43 -5.57
CA GLN A 260 3.96 -11.21 -6.79
C GLN A 260 5.18 -10.74 -7.61
N LYS A 261 5.28 -9.42 -7.83
CA LYS A 261 6.41 -8.82 -8.57
C LYS A 261 7.73 -9.04 -7.85
N LEU A 262 7.73 -8.88 -6.53
CA LEU A 262 8.92 -9.12 -5.73
C LEU A 262 9.35 -10.59 -5.78
N PHE A 263 8.39 -11.53 -5.70
CA PHE A 263 8.64 -12.96 -5.85
C PHE A 263 9.22 -13.29 -7.24
N ALA A 264 8.67 -12.70 -8.31
CA ALA A 264 9.19 -12.88 -9.67
C ALA A 264 10.67 -12.45 -9.77
N VAL A 265 11.03 -11.31 -9.18
CA VAL A 265 12.44 -10.85 -9.14
C VAL A 265 13.31 -11.82 -8.35
N LEU A 266 12.87 -12.27 -7.18
CA LEU A 266 13.64 -13.19 -6.34
C LEU A 266 13.86 -14.55 -7.00
N THR A 267 12.92 -15.01 -7.82
CA THR A 267 13.01 -16.27 -8.57
C THR A 267 13.61 -16.13 -9.96
N GLY A 268 14.02 -14.92 -10.37
CA GLY A 268 14.59 -14.66 -11.70
C GLY A 268 13.57 -14.67 -12.84
N GLN A 269 12.28 -14.59 -12.53
CA GLN A 269 11.20 -14.49 -13.51
C GLN A 269 11.08 -13.05 -14.03
N GLN A 270 10.60 -12.91 -15.27
CA GLN A 270 10.31 -11.57 -15.80
C GLN A 270 9.09 -10.95 -15.11
N ILE A 271 9.17 -9.65 -14.83
CA ILE A 271 8.03 -8.88 -14.34
C ILE A 271 7.09 -8.65 -15.53
N ASP A 272 5.91 -9.25 -15.49
CA ASP A 272 4.87 -8.99 -16.48
C ASP A 272 4.02 -7.79 -16.04
N ASN A 273 4.15 -6.67 -16.75
CA ASN A 273 3.32 -5.49 -16.53
C ASN A 273 2.12 -5.42 -17.48
N SER A 274 2.02 -6.31 -18.47
CA SER A 274 0.95 -6.28 -19.48
C SER A 274 -0.41 -6.72 -18.96
N ASN A 275 -0.41 -7.47 -17.85
CA ASN A 275 -1.61 -7.99 -17.19
C ASN A 275 -1.87 -7.37 -15.80
N GLU A 276 -1.25 -6.22 -15.49
CA GLU A 276 -1.40 -5.57 -14.17
C GLU A 276 -2.88 -5.46 -13.73
N ASP A 277 -3.75 -5.10 -14.65
CA ASP A 277 -5.18 -4.92 -14.36
C ASP A 277 -5.93 -6.27 -14.23
N LYS A 278 -5.52 -7.31 -14.97
CA LYS A 278 -6.12 -8.65 -14.86
C LYS A 278 -5.71 -9.37 -13.58
N GLU A 279 -4.49 -9.18 -13.11
CA GLU A 279 -4.05 -9.72 -11.82
C GLU A 279 -4.87 -9.13 -10.66
N ASP A 280 -5.28 -7.86 -10.79
CA ASP A 280 -6.16 -7.21 -9.83
C ASP A 280 -7.59 -7.81 -9.84
N GLU A 281 -8.06 -8.39 -10.97
CA GLU A 281 -9.39 -9.01 -11.11
C GLU A 281 -9.47 -10.42 -10.54
N ILE A 282 -8.45 -11.24 -10.80
CA ILE A 282 -8.42 -12.65 -10.39
C ILE A 282 -8.47 -12.76 -8.86
N GLY A 283 -8.22 -11.67 -8.16
CA GLY A 283 -8.20 -11.63 -6.70
C GLY A 283 -7.18 -12.63 -6.18
N PHE A 284 -6.64 -12.41 -5.04
CA PHE A 284 -5.74 -13.37 -4.40
C PHE A 284 -6.40 -14.74 -4.39
N ASN A 285 -5.97 -15.65 -5.27
CA ASN A 285 -6.53 -16.99 -5.35
C ASN A 285 -6.46 -17.60 -3.96
N SER A 286 -7.57 -18.14 -3.47
CA SER A 286 -7.61 -18.99 -2.27
C SER A 286 -6.58 -20.12 -2.34
N ASP A 287 -6.15 -20.47 -3.55
CA ASP A 287 -5.19 -21.51 -3.88
C ASP A 287 -3.76 -21.20 -3.36
N ALA A 288 -3.41 -19.92 -3.16
CA ALA A 288 -2.11 -19.55 -2.58
C ALA A 288 -1.95 -20.01 -1.10
N LYS A 289 -3.05 -20.30 -0.39
CA LYS A 289 -2.99 -20.88 0.97
C LYS A 289 -2.50 -22.31 0.97
N ASP A 290 -2.76 -23.04 -0.10
CA ASP A 290 -2.44 -24.46 -0.24
C ASP A 290 -1.09 -24.68 -0.95
N GLU A 291 -0.46 -23.62 -1.49
CA GLU A 291 0.86 -23.72 -2.08
C GLU A 291 1.94 -23.80 -0.97
N PRO A 292 2.90 -24.75 -1.08
CA PRO A 292 3.96 -24.90 -0.08
C PRO A 292 4.90 -23.67 -0.10
N GLU A 293 5.56 -23.45 1.03
CA GLU A 293 6.68 -22.52 1.12
C GLU A 293 7.79 -22.96 0.14
N VAL A 294 8.41 -21.98 -0.50
CA VAL A 294 9.51 -22.18 -1.45
C VAL A 294 10.81 -21.69 -0.82
N GLU A 295 11.84 -22.50 -0.84
CA GLU A 295 13.17 -22.05 -0.43
C GLU A 295 13.77 -21.13 -1.50
N LEU A 296 13.93 -19.85 -1.16
CA LEU A 296 14.51 -18.85 -2.05
C LEU A 296 16.03 -18.85 -1.91
N GLY A 297 16.73 -19.09 -3.01
CA GLY A 297 18.19 -18.99 -3.07
C GLY A 297 18.66 -17.53 -2.99
N ASN A 298 19.96 -17.32 -2.73
CA ASN A 298 20.53 -15.97 -2.73
C ASN A 298 20.40 -15.32 -4.12
N ASN A 299 19.77 -14.15 -4.15
CA ASN A 299 19.61 -13.35 -5.37
C ASN A 299 20.64 -12.22 -5.36
N LEU A 300 21.42 -12.08 -6.42
CA LEU A 300 22.47 -11.05 -6.53
C LEU A 300 21.90 -9.63 -6.62
N LEU A 301 20.71 -9.46 -7.19
CA LEU A 301 20.04 -8.15 -7.29
C LEU A 301 19.38 -7.74 -5.98
N LEU A 302 18.91 -8.71 -5.21
CA LEU A 302 18.19 -8.52 -3.95
C LEU A 302 18.77 -9.46 -2.87
N PRO A 303 19.93 -9.13 -2.28
CA PRO A 303 20.46 -9.93 -1.19
C PRO A 303 19.52 -9.89 0.04
N PRO A 304 19.59 -10.87 0.95
CA PRO A 304 18.70 -10.98 2.11
C PRO A 304 18.64 -9.74 3.03
N ASP A 305 19.70 -8.94 3.04
CA ASP A 305 19.80 -7.71 3.83
C ASP A 305 19.50 -6.43 3.03
N PHE A 306 18.96 -6.56 1.81
CA PHE A 306 18.73 -5.41 0.93
C PHE A 306 17.73 -4.41 1.52
N PHE A 307 16.65 -4.90 2.13
CA PHE A 307 15.68 -4.08 2.85
C PHE A 307 15.84 -4.27 4.36
N GLN A 308 15.91 -3.18 5.11
CA GLN A 308 15.99 -3.20 6.57
C GLN A 308 14.64 -3.01 7.22
N PHE A 309 13.67 -2.42 6.50
CA PHE A 309 12.32 -2.22 6.95
C PHE A 309 11.33 -2.62 5.86
N ILE A 310 10.35 -3.43 6.20
CA ILE A 310 9.30 -3.92 5.30
C ILE A 310 7.94 -3.57 5.89
N ILE A 311 7.13 -2.86 5.16
CA ILE A 311 5.74 -2.56 5.50
C ILE A 311 4.86 -3.41 4.61
N VAL A 312 3.93 -4.15 5.19
CA VAL A 312 3.02 -5.05 4.46
C VAL A 312 1.60 -4.58 4.65
N ASP A 313 1.03 -3.97 3.63
CA ASP A 313 -0.38 -3.58 3.62
C ASP A 313 -1.28 -4.79 3.36
N GLU A 314 -2.44 -4.83 4.01
CA GLU A 314 -3.35 -5.98 4.03
C GLU A 314 -2.60 -7.30 4.28
N CYS A 315 -1.72 -7.29 5.29
CA CYS A 315 -0.73 -8.33 5.57
C CYS A 315 -1.32 -9.74 5.72
N HIS A 316 -2.61 -9.84 6.12
CA HIS A 316 -3.32 -11.10 6.22
C HIS A 316 -3.38 -11.90 4.90
N ARG A 317 -3.05 -11.29 3.75
CA ARG A 317 -2.98 -11.95 2.45
C ARG A 317 -1.58 -12.42 2.07
N SER A 318 -0.54 -11.80 2.63
CA SER A 318 0.86 -12.00 2.21
C SER A 318 1.64 -12.99 3.10
N ILE A 319 0.99 -13.57 4.12
CA ILE A 319 1.64 -14.40 5.15
C ILE A 319 1.46 -15.91 4.93
N TYR A 320 1.02 -16.33 3.76
CA TYR A 320 0.77 -17.74 3.44
C TYR A 320 1.69 -18.27 2.34
N GLY A 321 1.96 -19.58 2.38
CA GLY A 321 2.61 -20.35 1.33
C GLY A 321 3.85 -19.66 0.76
N LYS A 322 3.96 -19.64 -0.57
CA LYS A 322 5.10 -19.02 -1.27
C LYS A 322 5.30 -17.53 -0.96
N TRP A 323 4.24 -16.80 -0.60
CA TRP A 323 4.35 -15.38 -0.25
C TRP A 323 5.05 -15.17 1.10
N GLN A 324 4.83 -16.05 2.05
CA GLN A 324 5.54 -16.01 3.33
C GLN A 324 7.05 -16.22 3.14
N SER A 325 7.46 -16.99 2.12
CA SER A 325 8.86 -17.20 1.77
C SER A 325 9.58 -15.90 1.43
N VAL A 326 8.89 -14.97 0.77
CA VAL A 326 9.43 -13.62 0.47
C VAL A 326 9.75 -12.85 1.74
N LEU A 327 8.83 -12.85 2.71
CA LEU A 327 9.04 -12.17 3.99
C LEU A 327 10.13 -12.85 4.84
N LYS A 328 10.20 -14.17 4.79
CA LYS A 328 11.25 -14.95 5.47
C LYS A 328 12.63 -14.79 4.84
N TYR A 329 12.69 -14.48 3.54
CA TYR A 329 13.94 -14.25 2.83
C TYR A 329 14.73 -13.07 3.42
N PHE A 330 14.07 -11.98 3.77
CA PHE A 330 14.67 -10.79 4.39
C PHE A 330 14.78 -10.95 5.92
N LYS A 331 15.61 -11.90 6.38
CA LYS A 331 15.70 -12.36 7.78
C LYS A 331 15.94 -11.27 8.82
N ASN A 332 16.65 -10.19 8.42
CA ASN A 332 17.07 -9.12 9.33
C ASN A 332 16.15 -7.90 9.29
N ALA A 333 15.22 -7.84 8.34
CA ALA A 333 14.29 -6.72 8.22
C ALA A 333 13.34 -6.64 9.42
N ILE A 334 13.00 -5.42 9.81
CA ILE A 334 11.84 -5.14 10.66
C ILE A 334 10.61 -5.22 9.77
N ILE A 335 9.56 -5.89 10.21
CA ILE A 335 8.32 -6.07 9.46
C ILE A 335 7.16 -5.42 10.22
N LEU A 336 6.52 -4.42 9.62
CA LEU A 336 5.29 -3.80 10.09
C LEU A 336 4.12 -4.31 9.24
N GLY A 337 3.22 -5.06 9.82
CA GLY A 337 1.98 -5.48 9.19
C GLY A 337 0.86 -4.49 9.46
N LEU A 338 0.13 -4.12 8.42
CA LEU A 338 -1.06 -3.27 8.48
C LEU A 338 -2.27 -4.07 8.00
N THR A 339 -3.36 -4.04 8.74
CA THR A 339 -4.61 -4.68 8.31
C THR A 339 -5.82 -4.11 9.03
N ALA A 340 -6.98 -4.12 8.38
CA ALA A 340 -8.27 -3.87 9.02
C ALA A 340 -8.95 -5.17 9.47
N THR A 341 -8.53 -6.31 8.90
CA THR A 341 -9.18 -7.63 9.04
C THR A 341 -8.15 -8.69 9.42
N PRO A 342 -7.68 -8.71 10.69
CA PRO A 342 -6.68 -9.67 11.12
C PRO A 342 -7.24 -11.10 11.10
N THR A 343 -6.40 -12.06 10.72
CA THR A 343 -6.70 -13.49 10.77
C THR A 343 -5.87 -14.16 11.87
N PRO A 344 -6.26 -15.36 12.35
CA PRO A 344 -5.46 -16.10 13.34
C PRO A 344 -4.00 -16.30 12.90
N GLU A 345 -3.78 -16.52 11.62
CA GLU A 345 -2.44 -16.71 11.06
C GLU A 345 -1.64 -15.40 11.06
N ALA A 346 -2.31 -14.23 10.88
CA ALA A 346 -1.63 -12.95 11.02
C ALA A 346 -1.15 -12.74 12.45
N TYR A 347 -1.97 -13.02 13.44
CA TYR A 347 -1.54 -12.97 14.84
C TYR A 347 -0.32 -13.87 15.07
N ALA A 348 -0.36 -15.12 14.60
CA ALA A 348 0.75 -16.07 14.76
C ALA A 348 2.02 -15.59 14.04
N PHE A 349 1.94 -15.09 12.80
CA PHE A 349 3.09 -14.61 12.05
C PHE A 349 3.79 -13.43 12.74
N PHE A 350 3.02 -12.53 13.34
CA PHE A 350 3.53 -11.38 14.08
C PHE A 350 3.78 -11.67 15.57
N ASN A 351 3.73 -12.93 16.00
CA ASN A 351 3.96 -13.39 17.39
C ASN A 351 3.06 -12.68 18.41
N ASP A 352 1.82 -12.41 18.04
CA ASP A 352 0.84 -11.62 18.83
C ASP A 352 1.34 -10.22 19.26
N ASN A 353 2.38 -9.70 18.61
CA ASN A 353 2.91 -8.37 18.89
C ASN A 353 2.04 -7.30 18.21
N ILE A 354 0.94 -6.97 18.86
CA ILE A 354 -0.04 -5.98 18.40
C ILE A 354 0.35 -4.62 18.97
N ILE A 355 0.69 -3.69 18.09
CA ILE A 355 1.07 -2.32 18.48
C ILE A 355 -0.13 -1.37 18.60
N GLU A 356 -1.21 -1.64 17.86
CA GLU A 356 -2.44 -0.88 17.93
C GLU A 356 -3.63 -1.75 17.47
N LYS A 357 -4.79 -1.52 18.10
CA LYS A 357 -6.05 -2.17 17.74
C LYS A 357 -7.18 -1.15 17.69
N TYR A 358 -7.30 -0.49 16.59
CA TYR A 358 -8.35 0.48 16.30
C TYR A 358 -9.44 -0.15 15.44
N THR A 359 -10.58 -0.41 16.05
CA THR A 359 -11.70 -1.13 15.44
C THR A 359 -12.60 -0.21 14.61
N TYR A 360 -13.52 -0.80 13.82
CA TYR A 360 -14.53 -0.04 13.10
C TYR A 360 -15.44 0.74 14.07
N ASP A 361 -15.79 0.15 15.22
CA ASP A 361 -16.64 0.80 16.23
C ASP A 361 -15.92 2.02 16.84
N ASP A 362 -14.61 1.91 17.13
CA ASP A 362 -13.79 3.04 17.59
C ASP A 362 -13.79 4.17 16.55
N SER A 363 -13.65 3.82 15.28
CA SER A 363 -13.63 4.78 14.18
C SER A 363 -14.96 5.53 13.99
N ILE A 364 -16.09 4.92 14.37
CA ILE A 364 -17.39 5.58 14.37
C ILE A 364 -17.47 6.57 15.55
N VAL A 365 -17.04 6.16 16.74
CA VAL A 365 -17.05 7.02 17.94
C VAL A 365 -16.22 8.28 17.71
N GLU A 366 -15.07 8.15 17.02
CA GLU A 366 -14.19 9.28 16.69
C GLU A 366 -14.61 10.06 15.42
N GLY A 367 -15.71 9.67 14.76
CA GLY A 367 -16.20 10.35 13.56
C GLY A 367 -15.29 10.17 12.32
N VAL A 368 -14.43 9.16 12.32
CA VAL A 368 -13.59 8.80 11.15
C VAL A 368 -14.40 8.05 10.11
N ASN A 369 -15.37 7.25 10.55
CA ASN A 369 -16.30 6.52 9.71
C ASN A 369 -17.75 6.75 10.15
N VAL A 370 -18.71 6.51 9.25
CA VAL A 370 -20.13 6.49 9.57
C VAL A 370 -20.62 5.05 9.81
N PRO A 371 -21.62 4.84 10.67
CA PRO A 371 -22.20 3.53 10.91
C PRO A 371 -22.97 3.02 9.67
N ASN A 372 -23.18 1.71 9.61
CA ASN A 372 -24.06 1.11 8.62
C ASN A 372 -25.44 0.77 9.21
N ARG A 373 -26.46 0.86 8.35
CA ARG A 373 -27.79 0.28 8.57
C ARG A 373 -28.01 -0.82 7.54
N VAL A 374 -28.75 -1.87 7.91
CA VAL A 374 -29.02 -3.01 7.03
C VAL A 374 -30.48 -2.97 6.61
N TYR A 375 -30.71 -3.00 5.29
CA TYR A 375 -32.01 -3.21 4.69
C TYR A 375 -32.00 -4.55 3.95
N ARG A 376 -32.86 -5.48 4.34
CA ARG A 376 -32.97 -6.80 3.70
C ARG A 376 -34.13 -6.83 2.75
N ILE A 377 -33.88 -7.18 1.51
CA ILE A 377 -34.90 -7.47 0.54
C ILE A 377 -35.36 -8.89 0.82
N LYS A 378 -36.61 -9.01 1.31
CA LYS A 378 -37.26 -10.29 1.54
C LYS A 378 -38.15 -10.60 0.35
N THR A 379 -37.81 -11.66 -0.37
CA THR A 379 -38.66 -12.21 -1.42
C THR A 379 -39.15 -13.58 -0.98
N GLU A 380 -40.35 -14.01 -1.46
CA GLU A 380 -40.84 -15.35 -1.16
C GLU A 380 -39.85 -16.45 -1.52
N GLN A 381 -39.02 -16.20 -2.54
CA GLN A 381 -37.95 -17.10 -2.97
C GLN A 381 -36.78 -17.15 -2.01
N THR A 382 -36.43 -16.05 -1.34
CA THR A 382 -35.33 -16.01 -0.35
C THR A 382 -35.75 -16.53 1.03
N GLU A 383 -37.08 -16.60 1.34
CA GLU A 383 -37.57 -17.13 2.62
C GLU A 383 -37.87 -18.64 2.57
N HIS A 384 -38.24 -19.19 1.41
CA HIS A 384 -38.76 -20.58 1.32
C HIS A 384 -38.08 -21.44 0.24
N GLY A 385 -37.02 -20.96 -0.40
CA GLY A 385 -36.46 -21.55 -1.60
C GLY A 385 -37.34 -21.19 -2.83
N GLY A 386 -36.78 -21.33 -4.01
CA GLY A 386 -37.44 -20.99 -5.25
C GLY A 386 -37.66 -22.19 -6.15
N ALA A 387 -38.67 -22.11 -7.00
CA ALA A 387 -38.81 -23.02 -8.10
C ALA A 387 -38.52 -22.29 -9.41
N ILE A 388 -37.79 -22.93 -10.31
CA ILE A 388 -37.74 -22.50 -11.70
C ILE A 388 -38.93 -23.13 -12.38
N GLU A 389 -39.87 -22.30 -12.82
CA GLU A 389 -41.08 -22.76 -13.52
C GLU A 389 -40.73 -23.28 -14.92
N GLU A 390 -41.55 -24.16 -15.44
CA GLU A 390 -41.42 -24.65 -16.80
C GLU A 390 -41.50 -23.48 -17.81
N GLY A 391 -40.61 -23.45 -18.79
CA GLY A 391 -40.55 -22.41 -19.81
C GLY A 391 -39.58 -21.27 -19.51
N VAL A 392 -38.95 -21.19 -18.31
CA VAL A 392 -37.93 -20.18 -17.98
C VAL A 392 -36.60 -20.54 -18.63
N THR A 393 -35.97 -19.54 -19.24
CA THR A 393 -34.61 -19.70 -19.78
C THR A 393 -33.57 -19.71 -18.65
N VAL A 394 -32.85 -20.81 -18.50
CA VAL A 394 -31.77 -20.98 -17.52
C VAL A 394 -30.44 -20.86 -18.24
N ILE A 395 -29.56 -20.05 -17.70
CA ILE A 395 -28.18 -19.89 -18.19
C ILE A 395 -27.24 -20.45 -17.12
N GLU A 396 -26.54 -21.53 -17.44
CA GLU A 396 -25.46 -22.07 -16.60
C GLU A 396 -24.14 -21.46 -17.01
N THR A 397 -23.35 -21.04 -16.02
CA THR A 397 -22.00 -20.51 -16.22
C THR A 397 -21.00 -21.32 -15.40
N ASN A 398 -19.78 -21.52 -15.94
CA ASN A 398 -18.69 -22.11 -15.18
C ASN A 398 -18.14 -21.13 -14.13
N ARG A 399 -17.11 -21.56 -13.36
CA ARG A 399 -16.47 -20.72 -12.35
C ARG A 399 -15.86 -19.43 -12.89
N ASP A 400 -15.51 -19.39 -14.17
CA ASP A 400 -14.88 -18.25 -14.86
C ASP A 400 -15.91 -17.33 -15.53
N GLY A 401 -17.23 -17.57 -15.31
CA GLY A 401 -18.31 -16.74 -15.85
C GLY A 401 -18.65 -17.02 -17.33
N GLU A 402 -17.99 -18.00 -17.96
CA GLU A 402 -18.32 -18.40 -19.33
C GLU A 402 -19.60 -19.24 -19.35
N LYS A 403 -20.45 -18.97 -20.34
CA LYS A 403 -21.66 -19.76 -20.56
C LYS A 403 -21.29 -21.22 -20.85
N THR A 404 -21.71 -22.11 -19.96
CA THR A 404 -21.54 -23.55 -20.16
C THR A 404 -22.76 -24.14 -20.84
N ASP A 405 -23.95 -23.64 -20.53
CA ASP A 405 -25.18 -24.08 -21.19
C ASP A 405 -26.30 -23.02 -21.11
N THR A 406 -27.26 -23.08 -22.02
CA THR A 406 -28.49 -22.27 -21.99
C THR A 406 -29.63 -23.17 -22.40
N TYR A 407 -30.52 -23.42 -21.48
CA TYR A 407 -31.68 -24.28 -21.75
C TYR A 407 -32.99 -23.67 -21.21
N ILE A 408 -34.09 -24.11 -21.78
CA ILE A 408 -35.44 -23.78 -21.26
C ILE A 408 -35.81 -24.88 -20.27
N ALA A 409 -36.17 -24.49 -19.05
CA ALA A 409 -36.61 -25.44 -18.03
C ALA A 409 -37.83 -26.23 -18.52
N ASN A 410 -37.65 -27.50 -18.78
CA ASN A 410 -38.73 -28.40 -19.29
C ASN A 410 -39.59 -28.96 -18.15
N LYS A 411 -39.27 -28.66 -16.90
CA LYS A 411 -40.04 -29.03 -15.70
C LYS A 411 -39.78 -28.04 -14.60
N ARG A 412 -40.74 -27.83 -13.75
CA ARG A 412 -40.54 -27.12 -12.48
C ARG A 412 -39.49 -27.83 -11.67
N THR A 413 -38.46 -27.12 -11.27
CA THR A 413 -37.36 -27.63 -10.43
C THR A 413 -37.30 -26.78 -9.17
N ASP A 414 -37.52 -27.42 -8.02
CA ASP A 414 -37.42 -26.75 -6.72
C ASP A 414 -35.94 -26.71 -6.25
N TYR A 415 -35.47 -25.52 -5.87
CA TYR A 415 -34.12 -25.29 -5.34
C TYR A 415 -34.23 -24.84 -3.89
N SER A 416 -33.31 -25.33 -3.03
CA SER A 416 -33.20 -24.82 -1.68
C SER A 416 -32.57 -23.41 -1.70
N GLU A 417 -32.83 -22.61 -0.65
CA GLU A 417 -32.31 -21.27 -0.43
C GLU A 417 -30.81 -21.15 -0.77
N THR A 418 -30.01 -22.17 -0.42
CA THR A 418 -28.54 -22.21 -0.67
C THR A 418 -28.15 -22.62 -2.09
N GLN A 419 -29.04 -23.17 -2.89
CA GLN A 419 -28.78 -23.61 -4.28
C GLN A 419 -29.13 -22.54 -5.30
N LEU A 420 -30.15 -21.74 -5.07
CA LEU A 420 -30.53 -20.62 -5.94
C LEU A 420 -29.45 -19.55 -6.01
N ASP A 421 -28.79 -19.25 -4.88
CA ASP A 421 -27.74 -18.21 -4.83
C ASP A 421 -26.40 -18.62 -5.46
N ARG A 422 -26.17 -19.91 -5.69
CA ARG A 422 -24.84 -20.39 -6.11
C ARG A 422 -24.71 -20.66 -7.61
N SER A 423 -25.80 -20.92 -8.32
CA SER A 423 -25.73 -21.43 -9.69
C SER A 423 -26.62 -20.74 -10.69
N VAL A 424 -27.68 -20.02 -10.29
CA VAL A 424 -28.67 -19.47 -11.21
C VAL A 424 -28.86 -17.98 -10.96
N VAL A 425 -28.61 -17.18 -11.99
CA VAL A 425 -28.87 -15.73 -12.00
C VAL A 425 -30.04 -15.51 -12.98
N SER A 426 -31.22 -15.25 -12.43
CA SER A 426 -32.42 -14.97 -13.25
C SER A 426 -32.59 -13.47 -13.47
N PRO A 427 -32.80 -13.00 -14.72
CA PRO A 427 -33.14 -11.61 -15.00
C PRO A 427 -34.37 -11.11 -14.23
N GLU A 428 -35.35 -11.97 -13.99
CA GLU A 428 -36.55 -11.66 -13.21
C GLU A 428 -36.23 -11.38 -11.74
N GLN A 429 -35.29 -12.13 -11.15
CA GLN A 429 -34.86 -11.93 -9.77
C GLN A 429 -34.07 -10.60 -9.65
N ILE A 430 -33.18 -10.30 -10.59
CA ILE A 430 -32.49 -9.01 -10.65
C ILE A 430 -33.51 -7.87 -10.72
N ARG A 431 -34.51 -7.97 -11.60
CA ARG A 431 -35.56 -6.98 -11.77
C ARG A 431 -36.38 -6.78 -10.49
N MET A 432 -36.77 -7.87 -9.84
CA MET A 432 -37.50 -7.82 -8.58
C MET A 432 -36.71 -7.12 -7.47
N ASN A 433 -35.45 -7.49 -7.30
CA ASN A 433 -34.57 -6.87 -6.31
C ASN A 433 -34.32 -5.37 -6.57
N LEU A 434 -34.18 -4.97 -7.85
CA LEU A 434 -34.01 -3.56 -8.23
C LEU A 434 -35.31 -2.77 -8.06
N ASN A 435 -36.47 -3.35 -8.33
CA ASN A 435 -37.76 -2.72 -8.09
C ASN A 435 -38.01 -2.50 -6.59
N GLU A 436 -37.68 -3.49 -5.76
CA GLU A 436 -37.82 -3.37 -4.31
C GLU A 436 -36.85 -2.33 -3.75
N PHE A 437 -35.61 -2.31 -4.24
CA PHE A 437 -34.63 -1.25 -3.91
C PHE A 437 -35.16 0.13 -4.31
N LYS A 438 -35.68 0.29 -5.56
CA LYS A 438 -36.25 1.55 -6.04
C LYS A 438 -37.38 2.05 -5.13
N LYS A 439 -38.30 1.19 -4.72
CA LYS A 439 -39.40 1.54 -3.79
C LYS A 439 -38.87 1.98 -2.43
N SER A 440 -37.83 1.31 -1.90
CA SER A 440 -37.32 1.56 -0.57
C SER A 440 -36.49 2.85 -0.44
N ILE A 441 -35.95 3.41 -1.52
CA ILE A 441 -35.01 4.54 -1.49
C ILE A 441 -35.54 5.70 -0.64
N TYR A 442 -36.76 6.17 -0.94
CA TYR A 442 -37.33 7.35 -0.25
C TYR A 442 -38.41 6.99 0.78
N VAL A 443 -38.73 5.70 0.95
CA VAL A 443 -39.68 5.23 1.95
C VAL A 443 -38.98 4.73 3.19
N ASP A 444 -37.95 3.89 3.04
CA ASP A 444 -37.30 3.19 4.15
C ASP A 444 -35.87 3.65 4.39
N LEU A 445 -35.13 3.94 3.32
CA LEU A 445 -33.70 4.25 3.43
C LEU A 445 -33.46 5.73 3.74
N PHE A 446 -34.07 6.62 2.97
CA PHE A 446 -33.87 8.07 3.09
C PHE A 446 -35.21 8.82 3.12
N PRO A 447 -36.11 8.54 4.08
CA PRO A 447 -37.47 9.13 4.14
C PRO A 447 -37.46 10.66 4.36
N GLU A 448 -36.39 11.21 4.93
CA GLU A 448 -36.23 12.64 5.18
C GLU A 448 -35.83 13.43 3.92
N ARG A 449 -35.46 12.72 2.85
CA ARG A 449 -34.86 13.33 1.66
C ARG A 449 -35.93 13.68 0.63
N GLU A 450 -35.80 14.86 0.02
CA GLU A 450 -36.65 15.22 -1.12
C GLU A 450 -36.48 14.21 -2.26
N VAL A 451 -37.61 13.76 -2.81
CA VAL A 451 -37.62 12.78 -3.89
C VAL A 451 -37.02 13.36 -5.16
N SER A 452 -35.92 12.78 -5.62
CA SER A 452 -35.27 13.12 -6.87
C SER A 452 -34.66 11.89 -7.53
N TRP A 453 -35.32 11.42 -8.59
CA TRP A 453 -34.83 10.24 -9.31
C TRP A 453 -33.55 10.53 -10.09
N ALA A 454 -33.26 11.79 -10.44
CA ALA A 454 -32.00 12.19 -11.03
C ALA A 454 -30.82 12.10 -10.03
N TYR A 455 -31.11 12.23 -8.73
CA TYR A 455 -30.09 12.31 -7.69
C TYR A 455 -30.33 11.30 -6.55
N ILE A 456 -30.73 10.06 -6.90
CA ILE A 456 -30.81 8.99 -5.90
C ILE A 456 -29.45 8.83 -5.17
N PRO A 457 -29.40 8.26 -3.95
CA PRO A 457 -28.16 8.02 -3.24
C PRO A 457 -27.16 7.25 -4.11
N LYS A 458 -25.89 7.65 -4.09
CA LYS A 458 -24.83 6.91 -4.80
C LYS A 458 -24.79 5.48 -4.30
N THR A 459 -24.97 4.56 -5.23
CA THR A 459 -25.15 3.13 -4.96
C THR A 459 -24.06 2.31 -5.64
N LEU A 460 -23.42 1.43 -4.90
CA LEU A 460 -22.49 0.43 -5.41
C LEU A 460 -23.12 -0.95 -5.31
N ILE A 461 -23.34 -1.61 -6.44
CA ILE A 461 -23.91 -2.96 -6.52
C ILE A 461 -22.79 -3.96 -6.75
N PHE A 462 -22.71 -4.98 -5.90
CA PHE A 462 -21.79 -6.10 -6.08
C PHE A 462 -22.45 -7.25 -6.83
N ALA A 463 -21.94 -7.53 -8.03
CA ALA A 463 -22.34 -8.63 -8.90
C ALA A 463 -21.46 -9.87 -8.69
N LYS A 464 -21.94 -11.03 -9.12
CA LYS A 464 -21.23 -12.32 -9.03
C LYS A 464 -20.03 -12.39 -9.98
N ASP A 465 -20.26 -11.99 -11.24
CA ASP A 465 -19.31 -12.01 -12.34
C ASP A 465 -19.61 -10.86 -13.32
N ASP A 466 -18.79 -10.70 -14.36
CA ASP A 466 -18.89 -9.63 -15.34
C ASP A 466 -20.20 -9.71 -16.18
N HIS A 467 -20.66 -10.93 -16.47
CA HIS A 467 -21.93 -11.13 -17.18
C HIS A 467 -23.12 -10.69 -16.32
N HIS A 468 -23.16 -11.10 -15.06
CA HIS A 468 -24.17 -10.65 -14.09
C HIS A 468 -24.14 -9.12 -13.92
N ALA A 469 -22.95 -8.51 -13.85
CA ALA A 469 -22.82 -7.06 -13.79
C ALA A 469 -23.44 -6.37 -15.01
N THR A 470 -23.24 -6.92 -16.20
CA THR A 470 -23.86 -6.40 -17.44
C THR A 470 -25.39 -6.53 -17.42
N GLN A 471 -25.91 -7.66 -16.94
CA GLN A 471 -27.37 -7.85 -16.80
C GLN A 471 -27.95 -6.85 -15.80
N ILE A 472 -27.31 -6.65 -14.64
CA ILE A 472 -27.75 -5.68 -13.63
C ILE A 472 -27.81 -4.27 -14.23
N VAL A 473 -26.77 -3.85 -14.97
CA VAL A 473 -26.75 -2.52 -15.62
C VAL A 473 -27.93 -2.34 -16.56
N ASN A 474 -28.18 -3.32 -17.42
CA ASN A 474 -29.28 -3.23 -18.40
C ASN A 474 -30.66 -3.18 -17.71
N ILE A 475 -30.89 -4.09 -16.77
CA ILE A 475 -32.17 -4.15 -16.04
C ILE A 475 -32.35 -2.92 -15.14
N ALA A 476 -31.29 -2.40 -14.53
CA ALA A 476 -31.38 -1.17 -13.74
C ALA A 476 -31.77 0.03 -14.61
N LYS A 477 -31.21 0.16 -15.81
CA LYS A 477 -31.64 1.20 -16.77
C LYS A 477 -33.11 1.10 -17.12
N GLU A 478 -33.64 -0.10 -17.31
CA GLU A 478 -35.04 -0.32 -17.57
C GLU A 478 -35.93 0.02 -16.35
N VAL A 479 -35.56 -0.46 -15.15
CA VAL A 479 -36.32 -0.25 -13.90
C VAL A 479 -36.43 1.22 -13.51
N PHE A 480 -35.40 2.03 -13.77
CA PHE A 480 -35.44 3.45 -13.46
C PHE A 480 -35.91 4.33 -14.60
N ALA A 481 -36.13 3.79 -15.82
CA ALA A 481 -36.52 4.54 -17.01
C ALA A 481 -37.82 5.32 -16.84
N ASP A 482 -38.80 4.73 -16.16
CA ASP A 482 -40.14 5.32 -15.94
C ASP A 482 -40.11 6.63 -15.14
N GLU A 483 -39.03 6.90 -14.44
CA GLU A 483 -38.88 8.11 -13.63
C GLU A 483 -38.32 9.29 -14.43
N PHE A 484 -38.02 9.10 -15.70
CA PHE A 484 -37.49 10.12 -16.60
C PHE A 484 -38.46 10.44 -17.74
N GLU A 485 -38.63 11.72 -18.02
CA GLU A 485 -39.60 12.20 -19.03
C GLU A 485 -39.47 11.55 -20.42
N ASN A 486 -38.23 11.21 -20.79
CA ASN A 486 -37.93 10.55 -22.07
C ASN A 486 -38.09 9.01 -22.04
N GLY A 487 -38.48 8.43 -20.91
CA GLY A 487 -38.57 6.98 -20.74
C GLY A 487 -37.19 6.27 -20.80
N THR A 488 -36.10 7.01 -20.59
CA THR A 488 -34.73 6.48 -20.56
C THR A 488 -33.92 7.19 -19.51
N VAL A 489 -33.06 6.46 -18.80
CA VAL A 489 -32.09 7.06 -17.87
C VAL A 489 -30.97 7.74 -18.62
N PRO A 490 -30.31 8.79 -18.04
CA PRO A 490 -29.10 9.34 -18.60
C PRO A 490 -28.02 8.29 -18.84
N GLU A 491 -27.20 8.47 -19.88
CA GLU A 491 -26.21 7.47 -20.30
C GLU A 491 -25.28 7.05 -19.16
N LYS A 492 -24.84 8.00 -18.36
CA LYS A 492 -23.93 7.77 -17.23
C LYS A 492 -24.62 7.27 -15.96
N TYR A 493 -25.93 7.27 -15.89
CA TYR A 493 -26.68 7.03 -14.66
C TYR A 493 -26.37 5.68 -14.01
N VAL A 494 -26.30 4.61 -14.82
CA VAL A 494 -25.91 3.26 -14.40
C VAL A 494 -24.75 2.79 -15.27
N GLN A 495 -23.60 2.49 -14.66
CA GLN A 495 -22.44 2.00 -15.40
C GLN A 495 -21.79 0.80 -14.71
N LYS A 496 -21.16 -0.05 -15.53
CA LYS A 496 -20.33 -1.16 -15.07
C LYS A 496 -18.92 -0.64 -14.80
N ILE A 497 -18.36 -0.97 -13.62
CA ILE A 497 -16.96 -0.73 -13.27
C ILE A 497 -16.28 -2.09 -13.08
N THR A 498 -15.78 -2.65 -14.17
CA THR A 498 -15.01 -3.89 -14.22
C THR A 498 -13.86 -3.71 -15.18
N TYR A 499 -12.86 -4.58 -15.16
CA TYR A 499 -11.69 -4.47 -16.05
C TYR A 499 -12.07 -4.55 -17.53
N SER A 500 -13.16 -5.23 -17.87
CA SER A 500 -13.68 -5.29 -19.24
C SER A 500 -14.28 -3.96 -19.72
N ALA A 501 -14.51 -2.99 -18.82
CA ALA A 501 -15.18 -1.72 -19.12
C ALA A 501 -14.24 -0.61 -19.63
N GLY A 502 -12.94 -0.85 -19.76
CA GLY A 502 -11.96 0.14 -20.25
C GLY A 502 -11.21 0.85 -19.12
N ASP A 503 -11.06 2.20 -19.18
CA ASP A 503 -10.33 2.98 -18.17
C ASP A 503 -11.10 3.03 -16.84
N THR A 504 -10.79 2.07 -16.01
CA THR A 504 -11.45 1.86 -14.69
C THR A 504 -11.15 3.01 -13.73
N ASP A 505 -9.95 3.59 -13.78
CA ASP A 505 -9.58 4.69 -12.90
C ASP A 505 -10.36 5.96 -13.27
N ALA A 506 -10.65 6.18 -14.55
CA ALA A 506 -11.52 7.26 -15.01
C ALA A 506 -12.97 7.03 -14.54
N LEU A 507 -13.51 5.82 -14.69
CA LEU A 507 -14.87 5.47 -14.23
C LEU A 507 -15.03 5.65 -12.71
N ILE A 508 -14.02 5.28 -11.93
CA ILE A 508 -14.02 5.47 -10.47
C ILE A 508 -13.96 6.94 -10.12
N ARG A 509 -13.17 7.75 -10.82
CA ARG A 509 -13.15 9.22 -10.63
C ARG A 509 -14.51 9.84 -10.95
N ASP A 510 -15.12 9.45 -12.08
CA ASP A 510 -16.45 9.91 -12.48
C ASP A 510 -17.49 9.48 -11.43
N PHE A 511 -17.49 8.23 -10.99
CA PHE A 511 -18.39 7.79 -9.93
C PHE A 511 -18.23 8.56 -8.63
N ARG A 512 -17.04 9.07 -8.33
CA ARG A 512 -16.75 9.88 -7.14
C ARG A 512 -17.27 11.31 -7.27
N THR A 513 -17.21 11.92 -8.45
CA THR A 513 -17.39 13.37 -8.64
C THR A 513 -18.57 13.76 -9.53
N ASP A 514 -18.96 12.91 -10.46
CA ASP A 514 -20.05 13.20 -11.40
C ASP A 514 -21.42 12.97 -10.74
N LYS A 515 -22.28 13.99 -10.74
CA LYS A 515 -23.62 13.92 -10.16
C LYS A 515 -24.61 13.07 -10.96
N GLU A 516 -24.37 12.85 -12.25
CA GLU A 516 -25.24 12.01 -13.08
C GLU A 516 -24.96 10.53 -12.88
N PHE A 517 -23.75 10.14 -12.50
CA PHE A 517 -23.38 8.74 -12.28
C PHE A 517 -23.87 8.29 -10.90
N ARG A 518 -25.01 7.60 -10.85
CA ARG A 518 -25.71 7.23 -9.60
C ARG A 518 -25.46 5.80 -9.15
N ILE A 519 -25.46 4.84 -10.07
CA ILE A 519 -25.33 3.42 -9.76
C ILE A 519 -24.10 2.85 -10.47
N ALA A 520 -23.14 2.39 -9.68
CA ALA A 520 -22.00 1.63 -10.16
C ALA A 520 -22.22 0.13 -9.90
N VAL A 521 -21.96 -0.72 -10.90
CA VAL A 521 -22.03 -2.18 -10.76
C VAL A 521 -20.64 -2.77 -10.94
N THR A 522 -20.18 -3.55 -9.98
CA THR A 522 -18.83 -4.13 -9.97
C THR A 522 -18.84 -5.58 -9.49
N VAL A 523 -17.78 -6.32 -9.77
CA VAL A 523 -17.56 -7.67 -9.23
C VAL A 523 -16.68 -7.62 -7.98
N THR A 524 -15.44 -7.19 -8.10
CA THR A 524 -14.46 -7.11 -7.00
C THR A 524 -13.61 -5.86 -7.03
N LEU A 525 -13.52 -5.19 -8.17
CA LEU A 525 -12.57 -4.12 -8.42
C LEU A 525 -12.67 -2.96 -7.44
N VAL A 526 -13.88 -2.50 -7.17
CA VAL A 526 -14.15 -1.42 -6.21
C VAL A 526 -14.14 -1.93 -4.77
N ALA A 527 -14.00 -3.25 -4.55
CA ALA A 527 -13.93 -3.81 -3.21
C ALA A 527 -12.61 -3.48 -2.48
N THR A 528 -11.53 -3.15 -3.21
CA THR A 528 -10.22 -2.84 -2.63
C THR A 528 -9.67 -1.52 -3.14
N GLY A 529 -9.15 -0.70 -2.23
CA GLY A 529 -8.33 0.47 -2.57
C GLY A 529 -9.01 1.75 -3.06
N THR A 530 -10.28 1.73 -3.42
CA THR A 530 -10.98 2.93 -3.91
C THR A 530 -11.70 3.68 -2.80
N ASP A 531 -11.44 4.98 -2.67
CA ASP A 531 -12.12 5.86 -1.71
C ASP A 531 -13.23 6.64 -2.41
N VAL A 532 -14.49 6.22 -2.24
CA VAL A 532 -15.68 6.91 -2.77
C VAL A 532 -16.48 7.46 -1.60
N LYS A 533 -16.10 8.65 -1.11
CA LYS A 533 -16.74 9.28 0.06
C LYS A 533 -18.25 9.51 -0.07
N PRO A 534 -18.79 9.93 -1.25
CA PRO A 534 -20.23 10.14 -1.41
C PRO A 534 -21.04 8.84 -1.56
N LEU A 535 -20.44 7.66 -1.42
CA LEU A 535 -21.15 6.38 -1.48
C LEU A 535 -22.06 6.21 -0.26
N GLU A 536 -23.37 6.05 -0.50
CA GLU A 536 -24.40 5.98 0.56
C GLU A 536 -25.10 4.62 0.64
N VAL A 537 -25.03 3.83 -0.44
CA VAL A 537 -25.62 2.49 -0.50
C VAL A 537 -24.63 1.48 -1.03
N VAL A 538 -24.46 0.39 -0.31
CA VAL A 538 -23.73 -0.81 -0.74
C VAL A 538 -24.73 -1.93 -0.90
N PHE A 539 -24.94 -2.39 -2.13
CA PHE A 539 -25.98 -3.36 -2.46
C PHE A 539 -25.35 -4.71 -2.85
N PHE A 540 -25.65 -5.74 -2.10
CA PHE A 540 -25.17 -7.09 -2.37
C PHE A 540 -26.19 -7.89 -3.17
N MET A 541 -25.85 -8.17 -4.43
CA MET A 541 -26.55 -9.10 -5.32
C MET A 541 -25.73 -10.37 -5.57
N ARG A 542 -24.73 -10.62 -4.73
CA ARG A 542 -23.92 -11.84 -4.72
C ARG A 542 -23.67 -12.29 -3.29
N ASP A 543 -23.55 -13.59 -3.10
CA ASP A 543 -23.05 -14.15 -1.84
C ASP A 543 -21.54 -13.88 -1.69
N VAL A 544 -21.10 -13.69 -0.46
CA VAL A 544 -19.71 -13.47 -0.08
C VAL A 544 -19.33 -14.43 1.04
N ASN A 545 -18.61 -15.49 0.72
CA ASN A 545 -18.25 -16.53 1.68
C ASN A 545 -17.08 -16.15 2.63
N SER A 546 -16.36 -15.06 2.33
CA SER A 546 -15.20 -14.60 3.10
C SER A 546 -15.58 -13.42 4.00
N ASP A 547 -15.44 -13.59 5.32
CA ASP A 547 -15.62 -12.50 6.30
C ASP A 547 -14.72 -11.29 6.00
N VAL A 548 -13.51 -11.55 5.50
CA VAL A 548 -12.54 -10.52 5.11
C VAL A 548 -13.04 -9.72 3.91
N LEU A 549 -13.45 -10.42 2.84
CA LEU A 549 -13.97 -9.78 1.63
C LEU A 549 -15.26 -9.01 1.93
N TYR A 550 -16.17 -9.59 2.69
CA TYR A 550 -17.39 -8.91 3.14
C TYR A 550 -17.06 -7.61 3.90
N THR A 551 -16.12 -7.66 4.85
CA THR A 551 -15.71 -6.48 5.61
C THR A 551 -15.09 -5.40 4.72
N GLN A 552 -14.30 -5.78 3.72
CA GLN A 552 -13.72 -4.85 2.74
C GLN A 552 -14.79 -4.20 1.86
N MET A 553 -15.76 -4.99 1.35
CA MET A 553 -16.88 -4.51 0.54
C MET A 553 -17.77 -3.56 1.35
N LYS A 554 -18.18 -3.96 2.55
CA LYS A 554 -18.95 -3.14 3.50
C LYS A 554 -18.23 -1.82 3.79
N GLY A 555 -16.92 -1.87 4.02
CA GLY A 555 -16.09 -0.71 4.33
C GLY A 555 -16.03 0.36 3.22
N ARG A 556 -16.59 0.12 2.03
CA ARG A 556 -16.66 1.14 0.97
C ARG A 556 -17.66 2.24 1.30
N GLY A 557 -18.74 1.91 1.98
CA GLY A 557 -19.76 2.87 2.38
C GLY A 557 -19.43 3.72 3.60
N CYS A 558 -18.46 3.33 4.42
CA CYS A 558 -18.26 3.90 5.74
C CYS A 558 -17.62 5.30 5.77
N ARG A 559 -17.14 5.84 4.66
CA ARG A 559 -16.40 7.11 4.62
C ARG A 559 -17.26 8.31 4.97
N VAL A 560 -16.71 9.17 5.83
CA VAL A 560 -17.26 10.50 6.10
C VAL A 560 -17.03 11.42 4.90
N ILE A 561 -17.98 12.28 4.63
CA ILE A 561 -17.87 13.34 3.62
C ILE A 561 -18.39 14.65 4.22
N ASN A 562 -17.77 15.76 3.86
CA ASN A 562 -18.27 17.08 4.20
C ASN A 562 -19.62 17.33 3.49
N GLU A 563 -20.55 18.03 4.16
CA GLU A 563 -21.91 18.29 3.68
C GLU A 563 -21.93 19.00 2.33
N ASP A 564 -21.09 20.05 2.16
CA ASP A 564 -21.03 20.81 0.90
C ASP A 564 -20.56 19.92 -0.26
N LYS A 565 -19.51 19.09 -0.01
CA LYS A 565 -19.01 18.14 -1.00
C LYS A 565 -20.03 17.03 -1.31
N LEU A 566 -20.85 16.64 -0.34
CA LEU A 566 -21.94 15.69 -0.59
C LEU A 566 -22.99 16.33 -1.50
N ARG A 567 -23.42 17.57 -1.24
CA ARG A 567 -24.39 18.31 -2.05
C ARG A 567 -23.90 18.59 -3.47
N GLU A 568 -22.61 18.79 -3.68
CA GLU A 568 -22.04 18.91 -5.03
C GLU A 568 -22.33 17.67 -5.89
N VAL A 569 -22.40 16.49 -5.28
CA VAL A 569 -22.57 15.21 -5.95
C VAL A 569 -24.00 14.67 -5.81
N THR A 570 -24.66 14.89 -4.68
CA THR A 570 -26.03 14.48 -4.38
C THR A 570 -26.80 15.69 -3.85
N PRO A 571 -27.34 16.54 -4.75
CA PRO A 571 -27.91 17.84 -4.39
C PRO A 571 -29.05 17.82 -3.38
N ASN A 572 -29.83 16.74 -3.32
CA ASN A 572 -30.93 16.53 -2.37
C ASN A 572 -30.48 15.86 -1.05
N ALA A 573 -29.18 15.74 -0.80
CA ALA A 573 -28.64 15.20 0.44
C ALA A 573 -28.15 16.34 1.35
N ASP A 574 -28.58 16.37 2.61
CA ASP A 574 -28.08 17.32 3.59
C ASP A 574 -26.75 16.86 4.19
N ARG A 575 -26.70 15.63 4.69
CA ARG A 575 -25.52 15.03 5.33
C ARG A 575 -25.53 13.51 5.19
N LYS A 576 -24.37 12.90 5.47
CA LYS A 576 -24.20 11.46 5.50
C LYS A 576 -23.92 11.00 6.93
N ASP A 577 -24.96 10.63 7.66
CA ASP A 577 -24.87 10.13 9.03
C ASP A 577 -24.64 8.62 9.11
N CYS A 578 -25.03 7.90 8.06
CA CYS A 578 -24.86 6.47 7.92
C CYS A 578 -24.76 6.10 6.43
N PHE A 579 -24.49 4.84 6.16
CA PHE A 579 -24.71 4.24 4.85
C PHE A 579 -25.60 3.00 5.00
N TYR A 580 -26.24 2.61 3.93
CA TYR A 580 -27.09 1.44 3.91
C TYR A 580 -26.41 0.25 3.24
N ILE A 581 -26.53 -0.91 3.87
CA ILE A 581 -26.25 -2.20 3.25
C ILE A 581 -27.60 -2.75 2.80
N VAL A 582 -27.82 -2.82 1.48
CA VAL A 582 -28.96 -3.49 0.90
C VAL A 582 -28.56 -4.94 0.61
N ASP A 583 -29.28 -5.87 1.22
CA ASP A 583 -28.94 -7.30 1.21
C ASP A 583 -30.06 -8.10 0.55
N ALA A 584 -29.81 -8.57 -0.68
CA ALA A 584 -30.73 -9.42 -1.43
C ALA A 584 -30.43 -10.92 -1.29
N VAL A 585 -29.32 -11.30 -0.65
CA VAL A 585 -28.80 -12.67 -0.67
C VAL A 585 -28.42 -13.23 0.73
N GLY A 586 -28.78 -12.51 1.81
CA GLY A 586 -28.51 -12.96 3.18
C GLY A 586 -27.07 -12.76 3.65
N VAL A 587 -26.24 -12.00 2.91
CA VAL A 587 -24.80 -11.79 3.21
C VAL A 587 -24.57 -11.16 4.57
N THR A 588 -25.52 -10.39 5.12
CA THR A 588 -25.39 -9.73 6.43
C THR A 588 -25.41 -10.68 7.62
N GLU A 589 -25.64 -11.97 7.42
CA GLU A 589 -25.44 -12.99 8.46
C GLU A 589 -23.97 -13.09 8.89
N HIS A 590 -23.02 -12.64 8.08
CA HIS A 590 -21.60 -12.52 8.46
C HIS A 590 -21.39 -11.59 9.66
N ASP A 591 -22.12 -10.47 9.75
CA ASP A 591 -22.01 -9.56 10.89
C ASP A 591 -22.35 -10.25 12.22
N LYS A 592 -23.35 -11.15 12.22
CA LYS A 592 -23.73 -11.94 13.40
C LYS A 592 -22.63 -12.95 13.76
N LYS A 593 -22.02 -13.61 12.77
CA LYS A 593 -20.93 -14.57 12.98
C LYS A 593 -19.68 -13.87 13.54
N ILE A 594 -19.32 -12.70 13.03
CA ILE A 594 -18.19 -11.90 13.50
C ILE A 594 -18.42 -11.45 14.96
N ARG A 595 -19.60 -10.92 15.30
CA ARG A 595 -19.96 -10.51 16.65
C ARG A 595 -19.90 -11.69 17.63
N ASN A 596 -20.45 -12.84 17.27
CA ASN A 596 -20.43 -14.03 18.11
C ASN A 596 -19.02 -14.60 18.35
N ARG A 597 -18.11 -14.50 17.37
CA ARG A 597 -16.69 -14.85 17.54
C ARG A 597 -16.00 -13.90 18.54
N ARG A 598 -16.26 -12.59 18.49
CA ARG A 598 -15.71 -11.60 19.43
C ARG A 598 -16.18 -11.84 20.88
N CYS A 599 -17.44 -12.20 21.08
CA CYS A 599 -17.96 -12.54 22.41
C CYS A 599 -17.37 -13.84 23.01
N ARG A 600 -16.86 -14.76 22.18
CA ARG A 600 -16.24 -16.01 22.65
C ARG A 600 -14.74 -15.88 22.93
N SER A 601 -14.05 -14.93 22.31
CA SER A 601 -12.62 -14.69 22.53
C SER A 601 -12.33 -13.73 23.69
N GLY A 602 -13.35 -13.17 24.31
CA GLY A 602 -13.27 -12.27 25.48
C GLY A 602 -13.60 -12.93 26.82
N LYS A 603 -13.54 -14.29 26.89
CA LYS A 603 -13.67 -15.05 28.14
C LYS A 603 -12.39 -15.74 28.49
#